data_0b851a5962c676e2386319e68e42145c
#
_entry.id   0b851a5962c676e2386319e68e42145c
#
_cell.length_a   1.000
_cell.length_b   1.000
_cell.length_c   1.000
_cell.angle_alpha   90.00
_cell.angle_beta   90.00
_cell.angle_gamma   90.00
#
_symmetry.space_group_name_H-M   'P 1'
#
loop_
_entity.id
_entity.type
_entity.pdbx_description
1 polymer ?
#
loop_
_entity_poly.entity_id
_entity_poly.type
_entity_poly.pdbx_seq_one_letter_code
_entity_poly.pdbx_strand_id
1 'polypeptide(L)' 'MSRYSVITVNRNNANGLKKTIVSVINQTYDDYEYIIIDGNSTDDSVKVIKQFADKVTYWISEPDSGI' A
#
# COMPACT_ATOMS: atom_id res chain seq x y z
N MET A 1 21.95 -10.06 6.85
CA MET A 1 21.15 -9.80 5.66
C MET A 1 19.99 -8.86 5.98
N SER A 2 19.89 -7.79 5.27
CA SER A 2 18.85 -6.80 5.51
C SER A 2 17.67 -7.02 4.59
N ARG A 3 16.49 -6.94 5.14
CA ARG A 3 15.27 -6.94 4.36
C ARG A 3 14.59 -5.60 4.53
N TYR A 4 14.25 -4.98 3.42
CA TYR A 4 13.61 -3.67 3.48
C TYR A 4 12.11 -3.85 3.65
N SER A 5 11.52 -3.00 4.48
CA SER A 5 10.07 -2.91 4.60
C SER A 5 9.64 -1.55 4.06
N VAL A 6 8.77 -1.57 3.08
CA VAL A 6 8.21 -0.35 2.52
C VAL A 6 6.76 -0.26 2.97
N ILE A 7 6.41 0.82 3.65
CA ILE A 7 5.08 0.98 4.22
C ILE A 7 4.41 2.20 3.60
N THR A 8 3.22 2.00 3.07
CA THR A 8 2.39 3.09 2.54
C THR A 8 1.14 3.20 3.39
N VAL A 9 0.86 4.40 3.86
CA VAL A 9 -0.36 4.71 4.60
C VAL A 9 -1.25 5.56 3.71
N ASN A 10 -2.52 5.20 3.60
CA ASN A 10 -3.45 5.88 2.70
C ASN A 10 -4.80 6.09 3.36
N ARG A 11 -5.44 7.19 2.99
CA ARG A 11 -6.84 7.43 3.35
C ARG A 11 -7.48 8.33 2.30
N ASN A 12 -8.50 7.80 1.62
CA ASN A 12 -9.30 8.55 0.64
C ASN A 12 -8.46 9.29 -0.41
N ASN A 13 -7.43 8.61 -0.92
CA ASN A 13 -6.58 9.19 -1.96
C ASN A 13 -6.21 8.12 -2.97
N ALA A 14 -7.22 7.58 -3.65
CA ALA A 14 -7.02 6.48 -4.58
C ALA A 14 -6.02 6.81 -5.70
N ASN A 15 -6.09 8.03 -6.24
CA ASN A 15 -5.18 8.43 -7.32
C ASN A 15 -3.73 8.52 -6.83
N GLY A 16 -3.53 9.12 -5.67
CA GLY A 16 -2.20 9.19 -5.08
C GLY A 16 -1.67 7.83 -4.68
N LEU A 17 -2.54 6.98 -4.14
CA LEU A 17 -2.18 5.64 -3.77
C LEU A 17 -1.71 4.84 -4.98
N LYS A 18 -2.44 4.92 -6.09
CA LYS A 18 -2.04 4.22 -7.31
C LYS A 18 -0.67 4.66 -7.79
N LYS A 19 -0.42 5.96 -7.80
CA LYS A 19 0.89 6.49 -8.19
C LYS A 19 2.00 5.99 -7.28
N THR A 20 1.73 5.97 -5.98
CA THR A 20 2.71 5.50 -5.00
C THR A 20 3.01 4.02 -5.21
N ILE A 21 1.97 3.19 -5.38
CA ILE A 21 2.16 1.75 -5.59
C ILE A 21 2.98 1.51 -6.84
N VAL A 22 2.62 2.16 -7.95
CA VAL A 22 3.35 1.99 -9.20
C VAL A 22 4.81 2.39 -9.03
N SER A 23 5.06 3.47 -8.31
CA SER A 23 6.43 3.92 -8.05
C SER A 23 7.22 2.89 -7.26
N VAL A 24 6.60 2.28 -6.24
CA VAL A 24 7.28 1.29 -5.42
C VAL A 24 7.58 0.02 -6.21
N ILE A 25 6.60 -0.51 -6.94
CA ILE A 25 6.80 -1.77 -7.67
C ILE A 25 7.74 -1.62 -8.85
N ASN A 26 8.00 -0.39 -9.30
CA ASN A 26 8.96 -0.12 -10.37
C ASN A 26 10.38 0.08 -9.85
N GLN A 27 10.57 0.05 -8.55
CA GLN A 27 11.91 0.13 -7.98
C GLN A 27 12.63 -1.21 -8.12
N THR A 28 13.94 -1.15 -8.12
CA THR A 28 14.75 -2.36 -8.25
C THR A 28 15.24 -2.84 -6.89
N TYR A 29 14.30 -3.10 -6.01
CA TYR A 29 14.65 -3.70 -4.72
C TYR A 29 14.81 -5.21 -4.91
N ASP A 30 15.83 -5.75 -4.31
CA ASP A 30 16.09 -7.19 -4.40
C ASP A 30 15.35 -7.99 -3.34
N ASP A 31 15.22 -7.44 -2.15
CA ASP A 31 14.62 -8.16 -1.04
C ASP A 31 13.86 -7.17 -0.18
N TYR A 32 12.57 -7.04 -0.45
CA TYR A 32 11.73 -6.12 0.32
C TYR A 32 10.34 -6.69 0.49
N GLU A 33 9.68 -6.23 1.52
CA GLU A 33 8.26 -6.48 1.69
C GLU A 33 7.51 -5.16 1.58
N TYR A 34 6.35 -5.21 0.95
CA TYR A 34 5.54 -4.02 0.76
C TYR A 34 4.25 -4.16 1.55
N ILE A 35 4.02 -3.21 2.43
CA ILE A 35 2.88 -3.21 3.32
C ILE A 35 2.05 -1.95 3.06
N ILE A 36 0.74 -2.12 2.90
CA ILE A 36 -0.17 -0.98 2.71
C ILE A 36 -1.16 -0.97 3.86
N ILE A 37 -1.27 0.18 4.50
CA ILE A 37 -2.23 0.39 5.57
C ILE A 37 -3.23 1.44 5.11
N ASP A 38 -4.48 1.04 4.98
CA ASP A 38 -5.55 1.93 4.54
C ASP A 38 -6.46 2.26 5.73
N GLY A 39 -6.77 3.54 5.88
CA GLY A 39 -7.59 4.03 6.99
C GLY A 39 -9.09 3.94 6.73
N ASN A 40 -9.55 2.81 6.23
CA ASN A 40 -10.97 2.59 5.94
C ASN A 40 -11.51 3.61 4.94
N SER A 41 -10.81 3.74 3.82
CA SER A 41 -11.20 4.69 2.78
C SER A 41 -12.58 4.36 2.21
N THR A 42 -13.31 5.40 1.88
CA THR A 42 -14.64 5.27 1.27
C THR A 42 -14.61 5.50 -0.23
N ASP A 43 -13.46 5.82 -0.79
CA ASP A 43 -13.28 5.96 -2.24
C ASP A 43 -12.80 4.64 -2.84
N ASP A 44 -12.17 4.70 -4.01
CA ASP A 44 -11.69 3.51 -4.72
C ASP A 44 -10.34 3.01 -4.21
N SER A 45 -9.84 3.50 -3.08
CA SER A 45 -8.53 3.13 -2.57
C SER A 45 -8.38 1.62 -2.38
N VAL A 46 -9.37 0.96 -1.77
CA VAL A 46 -9.30 -0.49 -1.58
C VAL A 46 -9.29 -1.22 -2.91
N LYS A 47 -10.03 -0.74 -3.90
CA LYS A 47 -9.99 -1.32 -5.24
C LYS A 47 -8.59 -1.23 -5.84
N VAL A 48 -7.94 -0.09 -5.66
CA VAL A 48 -6.57 0.09 -6.15
C VAL A 48 -5.64 -0.91 -5.47
N ILE A 49 -5.76 -1.08 -4.15
CA ILE A 49 -4.94 -2.05 -3.44
C ILE A 49 -5.16 -3.46 -4.00
N LYS A 50 -6.41 -3.83 -4.22
CA LYS A 50 -6.72 -5.16 -4.75
C LYS A 50 -6.17 -5.39 -6.15
N GLN A 51 -6.08 -4.34 -6.96
CA GLN A 51 -5.46 -4.43 -8.29
C GLN A 51 -4.01 -4.86 -8.22
N PHE A 52 -3.31 -4.44 -7.18
CA PHE A 52 -1.88 -4.70 -7.03
C PHE A 52 -1.58 -5.68 -5.91
N ALA A 53 -2.59 -6.43 -5.44
CA ALA A 53 -2.43 -7.29 -4.28
C ALA A 53 -1.33 -8.35 -4.46
N ASP A 54 -1.15 -8.83 -5.68
CA ASP A 54 -0.10 -9.81 -5.97
C ASP A 54 1.31 -9.20 -5.86
N LYS A 55 1.43 -7.89 -5.85
CA LYS A 55 2.70 -7.19 -5.70
C LYS A 55 2.92 -6.72 -4.26
N VAL A 56 1.93 -6.88 -3.40
CA VAL A 56 1.95 -6.39 -2.03
C VAL A 56 2.09 -7.57 -1.10
N THR A 57 3.02 -7.47 -0.15
CA THR A 57 3.23 -8.55 0.81
C THR A 57 2.06 -8.67 1.78
N TYR A 58 1.57 -7.52 2.25
CA TYR A 58 0.48 -7.48 3.21
C TYR A 58 -0.25 -6.15 3.10
N TRP A 59 -1.55 -6.18 3.22
CA TRP A 59 -2.31 -4.93 3.31
C TRP A 59 -3.50 -5.11 4.23
N ILE A 60 -3.93 -4.02 4.80
CA ILE A 60 -5.09 -4.00 5.67
C ILE A 60 -5.85 -2.71 5.45
N SER A 61 -7.15 -2.78 5.55
CA SER A 61 -8.00 -1.60 5.53
C SER A 61 -8.90 -1.65 6.75
N GLU A 62 -8.71 -0.70 7.64
CA GLU A 62 -9.52 -0.63 8.86
C GLU A 62 -9.59 0.80 9.35
N PRO A 63 -10.59 1.13 10.16
CA PRO A 63 -10.71 2.48 10.68
C PRO A 63 -9.48 2.90 11.43
N ASP A 64 -9.10 4.17 11.23
CA ASP A 64 -8.03 4.76 12.00
C ASP A 64 -8.61 5.10 13.38
N SER A 65 -8.46 4.18 14.30
CA SER A 65 -9.11 4.27 15.61
C SER A 65 -8.29 5.07 16.60
N GLY A 66 -7.78 6.18 16.17
CA GLY A 66 -7.11 7.09 17.09
C GLY A 66 -5.76 6.60 17.58
N ILE A 67 -5.10 5.96 16.74
CA ILE A 67 -3.73 5.54 17.03
C ILE A 67 -2.84 6.75 17.23
#